data_1c6d9c50eca381a4a1f359d6092580fe
#
_entry.id   1c6d9c50eca381a4a1f359d6092580fe
#
_cell.length_a   1.000
_cell.length_b   1.000
_cell.length_c   1.000
_cell.angle_alpha   90.00
_cell.angle_beta   90.00
_cell.angle_gamma   90.00
#
_symmetry.space_group_name_H-M   'P 1'
#
loop_
_entity.id
_entity.type
_entity.pdbx_description
1 polymer ?
#
loop_
_entity_poly.entity_id
_entity_poly.type
_entity_poly.pdbx_seq_one_letter_code
_entity_poly.pdbx_strand_id
1 'polypeptide(L)'
;MLKEVKRGRPSKVVETPTLKMSVKTVKMNNLNFDKKLFEPMVTGTKVDAFFSAEGGVMPGTNVVVTGDPGVGKTTVLLDILGDLQMKGKKCLFISGEMNAIDMVGYVRRFPKFGELDILFMGDYAEVNPDVVLRTALKEGYDCVLIDSLAEISDNYVDFFGGTGKSNTNRILQLLDEHNQANNDESVNTTFLIIQQVTKGGTFVGSNKIKHMTTAMGHLKFDSDGGRFFHFSKNRRGGNGNKLFFNLNNKNKVNWLHDEPINMF
;
A
#
# COMPACT_ATOMS: atom_id res chain seq x y z
N MET A 1 -12.66 -32.04 64.52
CA MET A 1 -12.06 -30.94 63.73
C MET A 1 -12.79 -30.83 62.36
N LEU A 2 -13.76 -29.91 62.32
CA LEU A 2 -14.56 -29.65 61.11
C LEU A 2 -13.79 -28.63 60.24
N LYS A 3 -13.49 -28.96 58.96
CA LYS A 3 -12.86 -28.06 58.01
C LYS A 3 -13.88 -27.05 57.51
N GLU A 4 -13.62 -25.75 57.74
CA GLU A 4 -14.37 -24.65 57.15
C GLU A 4 -14.28 -24.65 55.63
N VAL A 5 -15.43 -24.66 54.96
CA VAL A 5 -15.56 -24.49 53.52
C VAL A 5 -15.50 -22.98 53.22
N LYS A 6 -14.44 -22.50 52.57
CA LYS A 6 -14.36 -21.12 52.10
C LYS A 6 -15.42 -20.89 51.04
N ARG A 7 -16.40 -20.05 51.34
CA ARG A 7 -17.41 -19.54 50.37
C ARG A 7 -16.72 -18.69 49.33
N GLY A 8 -16.86 -19.08 48.08
CA GLY A 8 -16.36 -18.31 46.92
C GLY A 8 -17.01 -16.93 46.86
N ARG A 9 -16.25 -15.96 46.40
CA ARG A 9 -16.68 -14.57 46.21
C ARG A 9 -17.84 -14.54 45.18
N PRO A 10 -18.96 -13.85 45.46
CA PRO A 10 -20.06 -13.76 44.49
C PRO A 10 -19.57 -13.12 43.21
N SER A 11 -19.91 -13.73 42.07
CA SER A 11 -19.64 -13.16 40.74
C SER A 11 -20.40 -11.83 40.62
N LYS A 12 -19.67 -10.75 40.29
CA LYS A 12 -20.29 -9.47 39.92
C LYS A 12 -21.14 -9.72 38.70
N VAL A 13 -22.44 -9.57 38.81
CA VAL A 13 -23.33 -9.44 37.65
C VAL A 13 -22.94 -8.14 36.97
N VAL A 14 -22.32 -8.24 35.81
CA VAL A 14 -22.06 -7.10 34.96
C VAL A 14 -23.38 -6.78 34.25
N GLU A 15 -24.08 -5.77 34.74
CA GLU A 15 -25.23 -5.23 34.04
C GLU A 15 -24.74 -4.72 32.67
N THR A 16 -25.17 -5.37 31.60
CA THR A 16 -24.92 -4.93 30.24
C THR A 16 -25.73 -3.64 30.06
N PRO A 17 -25.08 -2.48 29.82
CA PRO A 17 -25.84 -1.26 29.59
C PRO A 17 -26.69 -1.45 28.34
N THR A 18 -27.98 -1.23 28.44
CA THR A 18 -28.93 -1.24 27.33
C THR A 18 -28.64 0.02 26.50
N LEU A 19 -27.71 -0.08 25.60
CA LEU A 19 -27.42 0.97 24.60
C LEU A 19 -28.68 1.13 23.74
N LYS A 20 -29.37 2.27 23.87
CA LYS A 20 -30.37 2.75 22.91
C LYS A 20 -29.63 3.18 21.63
N MET A 21 -29.03 2.24 20.95
CA MET A 21 -28.31 2.46 19.69
C MET A 21 -29.18 1.97 18.54
N SER A 22 -29.51 2.84 17.61
CA SER A 22 -30.16 2.47 16.35
C SER A 22 -29.09 1.99 15.38
N VAL A 23 -29.10 0.72 15.01
CA VAL A 23 -28.24 0.17 13.98
C VAL A 23 -28.97 0.21 12.64
N LYS A 24 -28.41 0.92 11.67
CA LYS A 24 -28.97 1.01 10.31
C LYS A 24 -28.33 -0.06 9.43
N THR A 25 -29.15 -0.92 8.85
CA THR A 25 -28.73 -1.91 7.84
C THR A 25 -29.28 -1.51 6.47
N VAL A 26 -28.54 -1.83 5.40
CA VAL A 26 -28.96 -1.60 4.02
C VAL A 26 -28.85 -2.90 3.23
N LYS A 27 -29.72 -3.08 2.24
CA LYS A 27 -29.56 -4.18 1.27
C LYS A 27 -28.40 -3.88 0.34
N MET A 28 -27.60 -4.90 0.00
CA MET A 28 -26.43 -4.73 -0.88
C MET A 28 -26.80 -4.10 -2.23
N ASN A 29 -27.95 -4.46 -2.82
CA ASN A 29 -28.42 -3.89 -4.08
C ASN A 29 -28.79 -2.39 -4.00
N ASN A 30 -28.91 -1.84 -2.78
CA ASN A 30 -29.18 -0.41 -2.57
C ASN A 30 -27.87 0.40 -2.40
N LEU A 31 -26.70 -0.26 -2.44
CA LEU A 31 -25.41 0.41 -2.46
C LEU A 31 -25.21 0.98 -3.86
N ASN A 32 -25.18 2.29 -3.96
CA ASN A 32 -25.00 3.00 -5.23
C ASN A 32 -23.83 3.97 -5.07
N PHE A 33 -22.85 3.84 -5.94
CA PHE A 33 -21.65 4.67 -5.98
C PHE A 33 -21.37 5.11 -7.41
N ASP A 34 -20.57 6.17 -7.57
CA ASP A 34 -20.13 6.63 -8.89
C ASP A 34 -19.40 5.50 -9.64
N LYS A 35 -19.75 5.32 -10.91
CA LYS A 35 -19.14 4.29 -11.77
C LYS A 35 -17.63 4.45 -11.89
N LYS A 36 -17.13 5.67 -11.82
CA LYS A 36 -15.69 5.98 -11.85
C LYS A 36 -14.88 5.26 -10.77
N LEU A 37 -15.51 4.93 -9.62
CA LEU A 37 -14.86 4.17 -8.55
C LEU A 37 -14.57 2.71 -8.94
N PHE A 38 -15.15 2.24 -10.02
CA PHE A 38 -15.01 0.87 -10.53
C PHE A 38 -14.24 0.82 -11.86
N GLU A 39 -13.85 1.97 -12.42
CA GLU A 39 -13.05 2.05 -13.63
C GLU A 39 -11.57 1.84 -13.32
N PRO A 40 -10.91 0.82 -13.89
CA PRO A 40 -9.49 0.57 -13.64
C PRO A 40 -8.62 1.69 -14.23
N MET A 41 -7.57 2.05 -13.52
CA MET A 41 -6.52 2.92 -14.02
C MET A 41 -5.53 2.09 -14.84
N VAL A 42 -5.39 2.39 -16.12
CA VAL A 42 -4.55 1.61 -17.03
C VAL A 42 -3.15 2.22 -17.16
N THR A 43 -2.13 1.36 -17.13
CA THR A 43 -0.74 1.72 -17.44
C THR A 43 -0.46 1.62 -18.94
N GLY A 44 -1.22 0.82 -19.66
CA GLY A 44 -0.98 0.44 -21.04
C GLY A 44 0.11 -0.62 -21.18
N THR A 45 0.40 -1.36 -20.13
CA THR A 45 1.41 -2.42 -20.08
C THR A 45 0.81 -3.75 -19.59
N LYS A 46 1.63 -4.79 -19.48
CA LYS A 46 1.20 -6.09 -18.93
C LYS A 46 0.79 -6.03 -17.44
N VAL A 47 1.17 -4.98 -16.77
CA VAL A 47 0.76 -4.70 -15.39
C VAL A 47 -0.75 -4.67 -15.26
N ASP A 48 -1.47 -4.19 -16.28
CA ASP A 48 -2.92 -4.03 -16.24
C ASP A 48 -3.64 -5.36 -15.99
N ALA A 49 -3.34 -6.38 -16.79
CA ALA A 49 -3.92 -7.73 -16.62
C ALA A 49 -3.42 -8.43 -15.35
N PHE A 50 -2.24 -8.05 -14.84
CA PHE A 50 -1.67 -8.63 -13.63
C PHE A 50 -2.30 -8.06 -12.35
N PHE A 51 -2.64 -6.76 -12.32
CA PHE A 51 -3.16 -6.10 -11.12
C PHE A 51 -4.62 -6.44 -10.83
N SER A 52 -5.45 -6.59 -11.85
CA SER A 52 -6.86 -6.95 -11.64
C SER A 52 -7.44 -7.73 -12.82
N ALA A 53 -8.56 -8.40 -12.56
CA ALA A 53 -9.35 -9.08 -13.60
C ALA A 53 -10.00 -8.07 -14.56
N GLU A 54 -10.20 -6.83 -14.10
CA GLU A 54 -10.76 -5.72 -14.89
C GLU A 54 -9.73 -5.05 -15.80
N GLY A 55 -8.44 -5.40 -15.68
CA GLY A 55 -7.38 -4.91 -16.56
C GLY A 55 -6.84 -3.52 -16.18
N GLY A 56 -6.32 -3.38 -14.96
CA GLY A 56 -5.68 -2.15 -14.47
C GLY A 56 -5.59 -2.07 -12.96
N VAL A 57 -5.09 -0.98 -12.45
CA VAL A 57 -5.01 -0.69 -11.02
C VAL A 57 -6.36 -0.16 -10.56
N MET A 58 -7.04 -0.87 -9.66
CA MET A 58 -8.37 -0.49 -9.19
C MET A 58 -8.33 0.67 -8.21
N PRO A 59 -9.22 1.68 -8.34
CA PRO A 59 -9.35 2.78 -7.38
C PRO A 59 -9.61 2.29 -5.95
N GLY A 60 -9.16 3.05 -4.95
CA GLY A 60 -9.38 2.76 -3.54
C GLY A 60 -8.74 1.46 -3.04
N THR A 61 -7.68 1.00 -3.68
CA THR A 61 -6.98 -0.26 -3.36
C THR A 61 -5.71 0.02 -2.56
N ASN A 62 -5.56 -0.63 -1.41
CA ASN A 62 -4.31 -0.63 -0.65
C ASN A 62 -3.49 -1.86 -1.02
N VAL A 63 -2.39 -1.67 -1.74
CA VAL A 63 -1.45 -2.70 -2.18
C VAL A 63 -0.16 -2.58 -1.39
N VAL A 64 0.13 -3.54 -0.53
CA VAL A 64 1.44 -3.61 0.14
C VAL A 64 2.38 -4.49 -0.66
N VAL A 65 3.54 -3.94 -0.96
CA VAL A 65 4.58 -4.62 -1.76
C VAL A 65 5.82 -4.83 -0.91
N THR A 66 6.26 -6.06 -0.85
CA THR A 66 7.53 -6.45 -0.22
C THR A 66 8.48 -7.03 -1.26
N GLY A 67 9.70 -7.31 -0.87
CA GLY A 67 10.64 -8.00 -1.75
C GLY A 67 12.07 -7.90 -1.26
N ASP A 68 12.91 -8.69 -1.90
CA ASP A 68 14.32 -8.80 -1.56
C ASP A 68 15.05 -7.46 -1.71
N PRO A 69 16.09 -7.19 -0.91
CA PRO A 69 16.95 -6.04 -1.12
C PRO A 69 17.52 -6.05 -2.55
N GLY A 70 17.50 -4.88 -3.20
CA GLY A 70 18.04 -4.74 -4.56
C GLY A 70 17.22 -5.35 -5.70
N VAL A 71 16.06 -5.95 -5.43
CA VAL A 71 15.19 -6.50 -6.49
C VAL A 71 14.55 -5.42 -7.37
N GLY A 72 14.53 -4.15 -6.90
CA GLY A 72 14.04 -3.01 -7.67
C GLY A 72 12.62 -2.55 -7.31
N LYS A 73 12.19 -2.74 -6.06
CA LYS A 73 10.84 -2.33 -5.59
C LYS A 73 10.48 -0.90 -5.96
N THR A 74 11.30 0.05 -5.52
CA THR A 74 11.12 1.48 -5.81
C THR A 74 11.04 1.76 -7.30
N THR A 75 11.99 1.24 -8.09
CA THR A 75 12.03 1.44 -9.55
C THR A 75 10.77 0.91 -10.24
N VAL A 76 10.33 -0.30 -9.88
CA VAL A 76 9.15 -0.95 -10.45
C VAL A 76 7.87 -0.18 -10.13
N LEU A 77 7.70 0.24 -8.88
CA LEU A 77 6.49 0.96 -8.48
C LEU A 77 6.47 2.41 -8.98
N LEU A 78 7.62 3.08 -9.08
CA LEU A 78 7.73 4.38 -9.75
C LEU A 78 7.46 4.27 -11.25
N ASP A 79 7.85 3.15 -11.89
CA ASP A 79 7.56 2.91 -13.30
C ASP A 79 6.05 2.79 -13.55
N ILE A 80 5.35 2.03 -12.70
CA ILE A 80 3.89 1.92 -12.73
C ILE A 80 3.24 3.29 -12.47
N LEU A 81 3.69 4.01 -11.44
CA LEU A 81 3.16 5.33 -11.11
C LEU A 81 3.34 6.33 -12.26
N GLY A 82 4.53 6.33 -12.88
CA GLY A 82 4.83 7.18 -14.05
C GLY A 82 3.97 6.83 -15.27
N ASP A 83 3.69 5.54 -15.51
CA ASP A 83 2.80 5.13 -16.60
C ASP A 83 1.36 5.60 -16.35
N LEU A 84 0.87 5.52 -15.09
CA LEU A 84 -0.43 6.07 -14.72
C LEU A 84 -0.50 7.59 -14.91
N GLN A 85 0.55 8.33 -14.50
CA GLN A 85 0.67 9.77 -14.72
C GLN A 85 0.61 10.11 -16.20
N MET A 86 1.34 9.39 -17.05
CA MET A 86 1.31 9.58 -18.51
C MET A 86 -0.07 9.28 -19.14
N LYS A 87 -0.93 8.52 -18.44
CA LYS A 87 -2.33 8.27 -18.83
C LYS A 87 -3.31 9.28 -18.22
N GLY A 88 -2.81 10.37 -17.66
CA GLY A 88 -3.61 11.49 -17.16
C GLY A 88 -4.15 11.26 -15.73
N LYS A 89 -3.60 10.31 -14.98
CA LYS A 89 -3.89 10.14 -13.56
C LYS A 89 -3.01 11.08 -12.73
N LYS A 90 -3.55 11.67 -11.68
CA LYS A 90 -2.79 12.50 -10.76
C LYS A 90 -2.08 11.60 -9.75
N CYS A 91 -0.76 11.57 -9.77
CA CYS A 91 0.05 10.66 -8.98
C CYS A 91 0.97 11.39 -8.00
N LEU A 92 1.20 10.79 -6.82
CA LEU A 92 2.13 11.31 -5.81
C LEU A 92 3.10 10.21 -5.37
N PHE A 93 4.37 10.58 -5.25
CA PHE A 93 5.36 9.77 -4.57
C PHE A 93 5.68 10.36 -3.18
N ILE A 94 5.48 9.59 -2.12
CA ILE A 94 5.86 9.95 -0.75
C ILE A 94 7.13 9.18 -0.40
N SER A 95 8.24 9.92 -0.28
CA SER A 95 9.56 9.37 0.03
C SER A 95 9.88 9.52 1.51
N GLY A 96 10.15 8.41 2.19
CA GLY A 96 10.72 8.36 3.53
C GLY A 96 12.22 8.09 3.54
N GLU A 97 12.76 7.47 2.48
CA GLU A 97 14.16 7.05 2.42
C GLU A 97 15.04 7.97 1.58
N MET A 98 14.55 8.41 0.41
CA MET A 98 15.36 9.11 -0.58
C MET A 98 15.22 10.62 -0.46
N ASN A 99 16.29 11.31 -0.74
CA ASN A 99 16.35 12.77 -0.82
C ASN A 99 16.26 13.26 -2.29
N ALA A 100 16.21 14.58 -2.46
CA ALA A 100 16.11 15.21 -3.78
C ALA A 100 17.28 14.85 -4.73
N ILE A 101 18.49 14.66 -4.20
CA ILE A 101 19.68 14.33 -5.01
C ILE A 101 19.53 12.92 -5.59
N ASP A 102 19.06 11.96 -4.78
CA ASP A 102 18.79 10.60 -5.22
C ASP A 102 17.75 10.60 -6.36
N MET A 103 16.68 11.39 -6.19
CA MET A 103 15.62 11.50 -7.20
C MET A 103 16.08 12.08 -8.53
N VAL A 104 17.01 13.05 -8.52
CA VAL A 104 17.63 13.52 -9.77
C VAL A 104 18.32 12.36 -10.52
N GLY A 105 18.98 11.45 -9.80
CA GLY A 105 19.57 10.24 -10.39
C GLY A 105 18.52 9.31 -11.00
N TYR A 106 17.37 9.15 -10.35
CA TYR A 106 16.26 8.36 -10.89
C TYR A 106 15.65 9.01 -12.14
N VAL A 107 15.36 10.31 -12.11
CA VAL A 107 14.79 11.05 -13.26
C VAL A 107 15.73 11.01 -14.48
N ARG A 108 17.04 11.11 -14.27
CA ARG A 108 18.02 10.96 -15.39
C ARG A 108 17.96 9.58 -16.05
N ARG A 109 17.68 8.53 -15.30
CA ARG A 109 17.54 7.16 -15.82
C ARG A 109 16.14 6.86 -16.37
N PHE A 110 15.13 7.47 -15.78
CA PHE A 110 13.71 7.28 -16.10
C PHE A 110 13.02 8.64 -16.22
N PRO A 111 13.13 9.34 -17.36
CA PRO A 111 12.62 10.70 -17.53
C PRO A 111 11.12 10.87 -17.21
N LYS A 112 10.31 9.82 -17.38
CA LYS A 112 8.88 9.85 -17.05
C LYS A 112 8.59 10.08 -15.56
N PHE A 113 9.56 9.85 -14.66
CA PHE A 113 9.40 10.12 -13.23
C PHE A 113 9.44 11.63 -12.92
N GLY A 114 9.98 12.45 -13.85
CA GLY A 114 10.07 13.90 -13.68
C GLY A 114 8.73 14.62 -13.62
N GLU A 115 7.66 13.98 -14.08
CA GLU A 115 6.29 14.53 -14.05
C GLU A 115 5.50 14.14 -12.80
N LEU A 116 6.10 13.32 -11.90
CA LEU A 116 5.46 12.91 -10.67
C LEU A 116 5.61 13.99 -9.58
N ASP A 117 4.52 14.29 -8.89
CA ASP A 117 4.62 15.03 -7.64
C ASP A 117 5.36 14.21 -6.59
N ILE A 118 6.19 14.84 -5.78
CA ILE A 118 6.94 14.18 -4.71
C ILE A 118 6.79 14.93 -3.38
N LEU A 119 6.61 14.18 -2.30
CA LEU A 119 6.66 14.64 -0.92
C LEU A 119 7.85 13.96 -0.21
N PHE A 120 8.83 14.74 0.23
CA PHE A 120 9.90 14.25 1.08
C PHE A 120 9.47 14.37 2.55
N MET A 121 9.24 13.24 3.23
CA MET A 121 8.83 13.26 4.64
C MET A 121 9.90 13.83 5.55
N GLY A 122 11.18 13.68 5.21
CA GLY A 122 12.29 14.24 5.96
C GLY A 122 12.28 15.76 6.07
N ASP A 123 11.69 16.49 5.10
CA ASP A 123 11.59 17.94 5.14
C ASP A 123 10.61 18.44 6.21
N TYR A 124 9.81 17.53 6.78
CA TYR A 124 8.76 17.80 7.78
C TYR A 124 8.98 17.07 9.11
N ALA A 125 10.25 16.76 9.46
CA ALA A 125 10.58 15.96 10.64
C ALA A 125 10.03 16.53 11.95
N GLU A 126 9.91 17.86 12.08
CA GLU A 126 9.38 18.55 13.26
C GLU A 126 7.87 18.83 13.19
N VAL A 127 7.21 18.45 12.10
CA VAL A 127 5.78 18.68 11.88
C VAL A 127 5.02 17.38 12.17
N ASN A 128 3.81 17.53 12.75
CA ASN A 128 2.94 16.39 12.98
C ASN A 128 2.72 15.57 11.67
N PRO A 129 3.22 14.33 11.59
CA PRO A 129 3.17 13.55 10.35
C PRO A 129 1.75 13.20 9.87
N ASP A 130 0.75 13.08 10.79
CA ASP A 130 -0.66 12.94 10.38
C ASP A 130 -1.14 14.17 9.60
N VAL A 131 -0.74 15.37 10.06
CA VAL A 131 -1.13 16.63 9.40
C VAL A 131 -0.47 16.72 8.02
N VAL A 132 0.80 16.35 7.92
CA VAL A 132 1.54 16.36 6.64
C VAL A 132 0.85 15.43 5.63
N LEU A 133 0.61 14.16 6.00
CA LEU A 133 -0.02 13.20 5.11
C LEU A 133 -1.46 13.62 4.74
N ARG A 134 -2.29 14.02 5.69
CA ARG A 134 -3.66 14.46 5.41
C ARG A 134 -3.69 15.70 4.52
N THR A 135 -2.76 16.63 4.70
CA THR A 135 -2.67 17.83 3.85
C THR A 135 -2.29 17.46 2.43
N ALA A 136 -1.28 16.61 2.24
CA ALA A 136 -0.89 16.15 0.91
C ALA A 136 -2.03 15.40 0.20
N LEU A 137 -2.71 14.48 0.91
CA LEU A 137 -3.79 13.68 0.33
C LEU A 137 -5.04 14.48 -0.04
N LYS A 138 -5.29 15.64 0.59
CA LYS A 138 -6.40 16.56 0.23
C LYS A 138 -6.29 17.12 -1.18
N GLU A 139 -5.11 17.10 -1.78
CA GLU A 139 -4.89 17.53 -3.16
C GLU A 139 -5.57 16.60 -4.20
N GLY A 140 -6.10 15.44 -3.77
CA GLY A 140 -6.89 14.53 -4.59
C GLY A 140 -6.06 13.76 -5.61
N TYR A 141 -5.21 12.85 -5.15
CA TYR A 141 -4.43 11.96 -6.00
C TYR A 141 -5.19 10.66 -6.32
N ASP A 142 -5.12 10.21 -7.57
CA ASP A 142 -5.65 8.92 -8.01
C ASP A 142 -4.81 7.75 -7.48
N CYS A 143 -3.46 7.91 -7.49
CA CYS A 143 -2.52 6.90 -7.04
C CYS A 143 -1.37 7.51 -6.25
N VAL A 144 -1.05 6.93 -5.10
CA VAL A 144 0.03 7.36 -4.21
C VAL A 144 0.97 6.20 -3.94
N LEU A 145 2.26 6.39 -4.20
CA LEU A 145 3.32 5.47 -3.80
C LEU A 145 3.94 5.93 -2.49
N ILE A 146 4.09 5.04 -1.53
CA ILE A 146 4.76 5.26 -0.24
C ILE A 146 6.02 4.38 -0.18
N ASP A 147 7.21 4.97 -0.03
CA ASP A 147 8.50 4.26 0.08
C ASP A 147 9.40 4.87 1.18
N SER A 148 9.51 4.22 2.32
CA SER A 148 8.83 2.99 2.72
C SER A 148 7.93 3.26 3.93
N LEU A 149 6.97 2.37 4.15
CA LEU A 149 6.08 2.44 5.32
C LEU A 149 6.86 2.34 6.63
N ALA A 150 7.98 1.63 6.64
CA ALA A 150 8.85 1.51 7.82
C ALA A 150 9.45 2.88 8.21
N GLU A 151 10.06 3.58 7.25
CA GLU A 151 10.69 4.89 7.48
C GLU A 151 9.66 5.94 7.93
N ILE A 152 8.48 5.96 7.27
CA ILE A 152 7.41 6.86 7.72
C ILE A 152 6.93 6.49 9.12
N SER A 153 6.84 5.19 9.44
CA SER A 153 6.51 4.73 10.80
C SER A 153 7.53 5.20 11.84
N ASP A 154 8.81 5.28 11.49
CA ASP A 154 9.86 5.79 12.38
C ASP A 154 9.69 7.30 12.63
N ASN A 155 9.34 8.11 11.62
CA ASN A 155 8.96 9.52 11.84
C ASN A 155 7.78 9.65 12.83
N TYR A 156 6.82 8.71 12.77
CA TYR A 156 5.70 8.66 13.73
C TYR A 156 6.16 8.27 15.14
N VAL A 157 7.14 7.36 15.27
CA VAL A 157 7.74 7.00 16.56
C VAL A 157 8.44 8.21 17.17
N ASP A 158 9.21 8.93 16.38
CA ASP A 158 9.94 10.12 16.81
C ASP A 158 9.00 11.23 17.30
N PHE A 159 7.87 11.41 16.63
CA PHE A 159 6.91 12.48 16.95
C PHE A 159 5.93 12.09 18.07
N PHE A 160 5.34 10.89 18.03
CA PHE A 160 4.29 10.45 18.95
C PHE A 160 4.77 9.48 20.02
N GLY A 161 5.98 8.93 19.89
CA GLY A 161 6.43 7.78 20.66
C GLY A 161 5.72 6.48 20.26
N GLY A 162 5.79 5.48 21.13
CA GLY A 162 5.19 4.17 20.89
C GLY A 162 6.11 3.22 20.13
N THR A 163 5.54 2.29 19.36
CA THR A 163 6.29 1.28 18.60
C THR A 163 6.05 1.45 17.11
N GLY A 164 6.99 1.03 16.28
CA GLY A 164 6.80 0.99 14.83
C GLY A 164 5.53 0.22 14.42
N LYS A 165 5.18 -0.86 15.14
CA LYS A 165 3.94 -1.62 14.92
C LYS A 165 2.67 -0.80 15.18
N SER A 166 2.62 -0.03 16.26
CA SER A 166 1.44 0.80 16.58
C SER A 166 1.29 1.92 15.56
N ASN A 167 2.39 2.55 15.18
CA ASN A 167 2.41 3.66 14.25
C ASN A 167 2.14 3.21 12.79
N THR A 168 2.65 2.05 12.37
CA THR A 168 2.24 1.42 11.10
C THR A 168 0.72 1.24 11.01
N ASN A 169 0.08 0.73 12.09
CA ASN A 169 -1.38 0.58 12.12
C ASN A 169 -2.10 1.94 12.04
N ARG A 170 -1.57 2.98 12.68
CA ARG A 170 -2.11 4.34 12.63
C ARG A 170 -2.05 4.92 11.21
N ILE A 171 -0.92 4.75 10.52
CA ILE A 171 -0.78 5.18 9.13
C ILE A 171 -1.79 4.47 8.24
N LEU A 172 -1.87 3.14 8.30
CA LEU A 172 -2.83 2.37 7.49
C LEU A 172 -4.29 2.78 7.79
N GLN A 173 -4.61 3.05 9.04
CA GLN A 173 -5.93 3.56 9.42
C GLN A 173 -6.20 4.94 8.82
N LEU A 174 -5.21 5.86 8.80
CA LEU A 174 -5.32 7.15 8.16
C LEU A 174 -5.62 7.03 6.66
N LEU A 175 -4.95 6.10 5.95
CA LEU A 175 -5.20 5.85 4.54
C LEU A 175 -6.60 5.28 4.29
N ASP A 176 -7.06 4.37 5.14
CA ASP A 176 -8.43 3.83 5.07
C ASP A 176 -9.47 4.91 5.35
N GLU A 177 -9.27 5.76 6.36
CA GLU A 177 -10.14 6.90 6.68
C GLU A 177 -10.22 7.90 5.53
N HIS A 178 -9.10 8.16 4.85
CA HIS A 178 -9.06 9.02 3.68
C HIS A 178 -10.02 8.52 2.60
N ASN A 179 -9.96 7.23 2.26
CA ASN A 179 -10.85 6.63 1.27
C ASN A 179 -12.32 6.56 1.74
N GLN A 180 -12.57 6.37 3.03
CA GLN A 180 -13.93 6.36 3.58
C GLN A 180 -14.57 7.75 3.59
N ALA A 181 -13.80 8.79 3.89
CA ALA A 181 -14.28 10.16 3.91
C ALA A 181 -14.69 10.67 2.53
N ASN A 182 -14.10 10.11 1.48
CA ASN A 182 -14.33 10.51 0.09
C ASN A 182 -15.42 9.65 -0.62
N ASN A 183 -16.15 8.81 0.11
CA ASN A 183 -17.17 7.94 -0.49
C ASN A 183 -18.27 8.69 -1.22
N ASP A 184 -18.55 9.95 -0.88
CA ASP A 184 -19.53 10.81 -1.55
C ASP A 184 -18.90 11.62 -2.71
N GLU A 185 -17.57 11.61 -2.83
CA GLU A 185 -16.80 12.25 -3.89
C GLU A 185 -16.15 11.18 -4.77
N SER A 186 -15.99 11.48 -6.05
CA SER A 186 -15.50 10.52 -7.06
C SER A 186 -14.00 10.19 -6.97
N VAL A 187 -13.32 10.53 -5.87
CA VAL A 187 -11.89 10.30 -5.70
C VAL A 187 -11.64 9.29 -4.59
N ASN A 188 -11.24 8.08 -4.98
CA ASN A 188 -10.70 7.06 -4.07
C ASN A 188 -9.25 6.78 -4.45
N THR A 189 -8.33 7.20 -3.60
CA THR A 189 -6.90 7.05 -3.83
C THR A 189 -6.47 5.59 -3.70
N THR A 190 -5.72 5.10 -4.69
CA THR A 190 -5.00 3.83 -4.57
C THR A 190 -3.64 4.05 -3.95
N PHE A 191 -3.32 3.26 -2.94
CA PHE A 191 -2.02 3.31 -2.26
C PHE A 191 -1.17 2.10 -2.64
N LEU A 192 -0.01 2.36 -3.26
CA LEU A 192 1.08 1.41 -3.45
C LEU A 192 2.08 1.62 -2.32
N ILE A 193 2.28 0.63 -1.47
CA ILE A 193 3.02 0.81 -0.22
C ILE A 193 4.18 -0.17 -0.18
N ILE A 194 5.41 0.33 -0.19
CA ILE A 194 6.59 -0.51 0.02
C ILE A 194 6.76 -0.77 1.50
N GLN A 195 6.84 -2.05 1.85
CA GLN A 195 7.14 -2.51 3.20
C GLN A 195 8.44 -3.32 3.20
N GLN A 196 9.32 -3.00 4.12
CA GLN A 196 10.54 -3.76 4.32
C GLN A 196 10.25 -5.12 4.98
N VAL A 197 11.09 -6.10 4.69
CA VAL A 197 11.09 -7.41 5.34
C VAL A 197 12.38 -7.61 6.12
N THR A 198 12.31 -8.36 7.22
CA THR A 198 13.51 -8.79 7.96
C THR A 198 14.36 -9.73 7.10
N LYS A 199 15.64 -9.93 7.45
CA LYS A 199 16.54 -10.91 6.83
C LYS A 199 15.97 -12.34 6.78
N GLY A 200 14.99 -12.66 7.63
CA GLY A 200 14.28 -13.96 7.65
C GLY A 200 13.01 -13.98 6.80
N GLY A 201 12.75 -12.98 5.96
CA GLY A 201 11.56 -12.92 5.11
C GLY A 201 10.27 -12.63 5.88
N THR A 202 10.35 -12.33 7.17
CA THR A 202 9.20 -11.97 8.01
C THR A 202 8.90 -10.48 7.88
N PHE A 203 7.62 -10.11 7.87
CA PHE A 203 7.23 -8.70 7.85
C PHE A 203 7.81 -7.93 9.04
N VAL A 204 8.41 -6.78 8.75
CA VAL A 204 8.63 -5.77 9.78
C VAL A 204 7.25 -5.16 10.06
N GLY A 205 6.59 -5.60 11.13
CA GLY A 205 5.26 -5.10 11.50
C GLY A 205 4.26 -6.17 11.93
N SER A 206 3.00 -5.81 11.91
CA SER A 206 1.90 -6.66 12.39
C SER A 206 1.33 -7.54 11.28
N ASN A 207 0.96 -8.78 11.58
CA ASN A 207 0.08 -9.60 10.72
C ASN A 207 -1.25 -8.89 10.39
N LYS A 208 -1.63 -7.86 11.15
CA LYS A 208 -2.79 -7.01 10.90
C LYS A 208 -2.72 -6.32 9.53
N ILE A 209 -1.51 -5.99 9.03
CA ILE A 209 -1.31 -5.43 7.68
C ILE A 209 -1.97 -6.31 6.63
N LYS A 210 -1.81 -7.65 6.73
CA LYS A 210 -2.44 -8.60 5.79
C LYS A 210 -3.97 -8.51 5.76
N HIS A 211 -4.58 -8.13 6.87
CA HIS A 211 -6.05 -8.01 6.97
C HIS A 211 -6.53 -6.65 6.47
N MET A 212 -5.79 -5.58 6.72
CA MET A 212 -6.14 -4.21 6.35
C MET A 212 -5.89 -3.89 4.87
N THR A 213 -5.10 -4.71 4.15
CA THR A 213 -4.75 -4.44 2.75
C THR A 213 -5.59 -5.25 1.77
N THR A 214 -5.88 -4.65 0.62
CA THR A 214 -6.63 -5.30 -0.48
C THR A 214 -5.76 -6.33 -1.19
N ALA A 215 -4.49 -6.00 -1.42
CA ALA A 215 -3.54 -6.88 -2.08
C ALA A 215 -2.17 -6.88 -1.39
N MET A 216 -1.46 -8.01 -1.50
CA MET A 216 -0.09 -8.19 -1.05
C MET A 216 0.76 -8.74 -2.19
N GLY A 217 1.67 -7.91 -2.65
CA GLY A 217 2.61 -8.22 -3.71
C GLY A 217 4.02 -8.49 -3.19
N HIS A 218 4.75 -9.29 -3.94
CA HIS A 218 6.13 -9.65 -3.62
C HIS A 218 6.99 -9.57 -4.88
N LEU A 219 8.04 -8.76 -4.82
CA LEU A 219 9.09 -8.77 -5.82
C LEU A 219 10.22 -9.69 -5.35
N LYS A 220 10.61 -10.64 -6.17
CA LYS A 220 11.62 -11.65 -5.83
C LYS A 220 12.57 -11.92 -6.98
N PHE A 221 13.69 -12.51 -6.63
CA PHE A 221 14.54 -13.21 -7.60
C PHE A 221 14.05 -14.66 -7.74
N ASP A 222 14.10 -15.20 -8.95
CA ASP A 222 13.97 -16.63 -9.19
C ASP A 222 15.31 -17.37 -8.97
N SER A 223 15.35 -18.69 -9.22
CA SER A 223 16.55 -19.50 -9.09
C SER A 223 17.69 -19.08 -10.04
N ASP A 224 17.36 -18.46 -11.15
CA ASP A 224 18.29 -18.11 -12.22
C ASP A 224 18.68 -16.63 -12.17
N GLY A 225 18.25 -15.91 -11.11
CA GLY A 225 18.50 -14.49 -10.90
C GLY A 225 17.57 -13.58 -11.69
N GLY A 226 16.57 -14.12 -12.36
CA GLY A 226 15.48 -13.38 -12.96
C GLY A 226 14.63 -12.68 -11.89
N ARG A 227 13.91 -11.64 -12.28
CA ARG A 227 13.05 -10.89 -11.36
C ARG A 227 11.60 -11.11 -11.71
N PHE A 228 10.77 -11.28 -10.70
CA PHE A 228 9.33 -11.37 -10.90
C PHE A 228 8.55 -10.68 -9.78
N PHE A 229 7.35 -10.26 -10.14
CA PHE A 229 6.34 -9.75 -9.24
C PHE A 229 5.21 -10.78 -9.14
N HIS A 230 4.74 -11.10 -7.95
CA HIS A 230 3.58 -11.96 -7.75
C HIS A 230 2.72 -11.47 -6.59
N PHE A 231 1.44 -11.81 -6.61
CA PHE A 231 0.55 -11.55 -5.48
C PHE A 231 0.37 -12.82 -4.65
N SER A 232 0.55 -12.72 -3.33
CA SER A 232 0.13 -13.75 -2.36
C SER A 232 -1.30 -13.56 -1.89
N LYS A 233 -1.84 -12.36 -2.06
CA LYS A 233 -3.23 -11.96 -1.81
C LYS A 233 -3.58 -10.86 -2.79
N ASN A 234 -4.70 -11.02 -3.50
CA ASN A 234 -5.25 -9.95 -4.32
C ASN A 234 -6.77 -10.14 -4.43
N ARG A 235 -7.55 -9.24 -3.83
CA ARG A 235 -9.02 -9.28 -3.89
C ARG A 235 -9.59 -8.81 -5.24
N ARG A 236 -8.73 -8.29 -6.12
CA ARG A 236 -9.11 -7.82 -7.47
C ARG A 236 -8.75 -8.81 -8.57
N GLY A 237 -8.24 -9.99 -8.24
CA GLY A 237 -7.78 -11.01 -9.18
C GLY A 237 -6.24 -11.04 -9.30
N GLY A 238 -5.70 -11.87 -10.18
CA GLY A 238 -4.26 -11.96 -10.43
C GLY A 238 -3.45 -12.77 -9.41
N ASN A 239 -4.08 -13.44 -8.45
CA ASN A 239 -3.40 -14.27 -7.46
C ASN A 239 -2.69 -15.46 -8.12
N GLY A 240 -1.46 -15.71 -7.67
CA GLY A 240 -0.65 -16.86 -8.10
C GLY A 240 0.07 -16.67 -9.43
N ASN A 241 -0.26 -15.67 -10.22
CA ASN A 241 0.46 -15.35 -11.44
C ASN A 241 1.78 -14.65 -11.12
N LYS A 242 2.82 -14.97 -11.88
CA LYS A 242 4.10 -14.27 -11.86
C LYS A 242 4.20 -13.37 -13.06
N LEU A 243 4.57 -12.11 -12.85
CA LEU A 243 4.90 -11.16 -13.91
C LEU A 243 6.40 -10.92 -13.88
N PHE A 244 7.11 -11.48 -14.87
CA PHE A 244 8.55 -11.33 -14.98
C PHE A 244 8.93 -9.95 -15.52
N PHE A 245 10.08 -9.44 -15.08
CA PHE A 245 10.58 -8.16 -15.55
C PHE A 245 12.11 -8.08 -15.48
N ASN A 246 12.68 -7.15 -16.24
CA ASN A 246 14.06 -6.74 -16.08
C ASN A 246 14.20 -5.19 -16.03
N LEU A 247 15.32 -4.75 -15.46
CA LEU A 247 15.67 -3.34 -15.28
C LEU A 247 16.82 -2.88 -16.19
N ASN A 248 17.11 -3.65 -17.22
CA ASN A 248 18.28 -3.42 -18.10
C ASN A 248 18.04 -2.31 -19.12
N ASN A 249 16.76 -2.00 -19.38
CA ASN A 249 16.43 -0.93 -20.29
C ASN A 249 16.58 0.43 -19.63
N LYS A 250 17.17 1.37 -20.32
CA LYS A 250 17.08 2.77 -19.98
C LYS A 250 15.64 3.24 -20.21
N ASN A 251 15.10 4.03 -19.31
CA ASN A 251 13.82 4.74 -19.40
C ASN A 251 12.56 3.96 -18.98
N LYS A 252 12.57 2.64 -18.83
CA LYS A 252 11.40 1.87 -18.39
C LYS A 252 11.74 0.50 -17.80
N VAL A 253 10.82 -0.04 -17.00
CA VAL A 253 10.81 -1.45 -16.65
C VAL A 253 10.37 -2.25 -17.88
N ASN A 254 11.09 -3.31 -18.21
CA ASN A 254 10.70 -4.20 -19.29
C ASN A 254 9.94 -5.40 -18.74
N TRP A 255 8.63 -5.42 -18.94
CA TRP A 255 7.74 -6.49 -18.53
C TRP A 255 7.79 -7.64 -19.54
N LEU A 256 8.14 -8.83 -19.11
CA LEU A 256 8.35 -9.99 -19.96
C LEU A 256 7.05 -10.79 -20.14
N HIS A 257 6.94 -11.53 -21.28
CA HIS A 257 5.94 -12.57 -21.44
C HIS A 257 6.44 -13.81 -20.70
N ASP A 258 5.56 -14.47 -19.96
CA ASP A 258 5.73 -15.77 -19.28
C ASP A 258 7.18 -16.21 -18.96
N GLU A 259 7.38 -17.26 -18.17
CA GLU A 259 8.69 -17.72 -17.73
C GLU A 259 9.75 -17.56 -18.81
N PRO A 260 10.94 -17.00 -18.50
CA PRO A 260 12.01 -16.96 -19.49
C PRO A 260 12.20 -18.38 -20.00
N ILE A 261 11.91 -18.62 -21.28
CA ILE A 261 12.19 -19.88 -21.93
C ILE A 261 13.68 -20.06 -21.74
N ASN A 262 14.10 -21.03 -20.93
CA ASN A 262 15.47 -21.44 -20.81
C ASN A 262 15.90 -21.88 -22.22
N MET A 263 16.54 -20.98 -22.96
CA MET A 263 17.32 -21.37 -24.12
C MET A 263 18.61 -21.99 -23.58
N PHE A 264 18.61 -23.32 -23.56
CA PHE A 264 19.80 -24.11 -23.40
C PHE A 264 20.77 -23.87 -24.56
#